data_e67ea51b15ed6a5a6ce050553985b399
#
_entry.id   e67ea51b15ed6a5a6ce050553985b399
#
_cell.length_a   1.000
_cell.length_b   1.000
_cell.length_c   1.000
_cell.angle_alpha   90.00
_cell.angle_beta   90.00
_cell.angle_gamma   90.00
#
_symmetry.space_group_name_H-M   'P 1'
#
loop_
_entity.id
_entity.type
_entity.pdbx_description
1 polymer ?
#
loop_
_entity_poly.entity_id
_entity_poly.type
_entity_poly.pdbx_seq_one_letter_code
_entity_poly.pdbx_strand_id
1 'polypeptide(L)'
;QSSCWVRVSSPWAGKSFGFVQIPRIGQEVVVSFLEGDPDQPLVTGRVYNAEQMPPWELPSNATQSGVLTRSSKGGAYGNANAIRFEDRKGAEQLWIHAEKNQDIEVENDETHWVGHDRTKTIDHDETVHVKHDRTETVDNNETITVHNNRTERVDVNERISIGVNRTEDVGANESITIGANRTETVGANEKVTVKATRSHTVNVSDSLKVGAARSKKVGAAEKVKIGANQTISIGANQATKVGASQSLKVAADRKITVGGGETHTVAKDQGSSIGAGRTVSVKESDSLTVGKELSIDAKDSITLTSGKASITLKKDGTIQIKGKDIVIEASGKINGKADGDMVLKGRKITQN
;
A
#
# COMPACT_ATOMS: atom_id res chain seq x y z
N GLN A 1 -73.79 18.00 -47.02
CA GLN A 1 -72.57 18.83 -46.86
C GLN A 1 -71.56 18.29 -47.82
N SER A 2 -71.11 19.09 -48.78
CA SER A 2 -70.04 18.79 -49.71
C SER A 2 -68.76 19.25 -49.09
N SER A 3 -67.72 18.38 -48.93
CA SER A 3 -66.36 18.71 -48.60
C SER A 3 -65.50 18.72 -49.86
N CYS A 4 -64.52 19.62 -49.85
CA CYS A 4 -63.57 19.70 -50.99
C CYS A 4 -62.14 19.71 -50.41
N TRP A 5 -61.19 19.23 -51.18
CA TRP A 5 -59.79 19.32 -50.92
C TRP A 5 -59.25 20.71 -51.22
N VAL A 6 -58.72 21.41 -50.26
CA VAL A 6 -58.15 22.75 -50.46
C VAL A 6 -56.60 22.66 -50.22
N ARG A 7 -55.85 23.21 -51.17
CA ARG A 7 -54.42 23.33 -51.06
C ARG A 7 -54.04 24.39 -50.01
N VAL A 8 -52.94 24.16 -49.32
CA VAL A 8 -52.42 25.09 -48.30
C VAL A 8 -51.11 25.64 -48.81
N SER A 9 -50.97 26.94 -48.87
CA SER A 9 -49.70 27.61 -49.12
C SER A 9 -48.78 27.43 -47.98
N SER A 10 -47.49 27.08 -48.25
CA SER A 10 -46.42 26.96 -47.30
C SER A 10 -45.32 27.94 -47.62
N PRO A 11 -44.57 28.49 -46.63
CA PRO A 11 -43.44 29.41 -46.85
C PRO A 11 -42.37 28.83 -47.78
N TRP A 12 -42.22 27.51 -47.76
CA TRP A 12 -41.27 26.77 -48.59
C TRP A 12 -41.84 25.40 -48.94
N ALA A 13 -41.85 25.06 -50.21
CA ALA A 13 -42.41 23.80 -50.72
C ALA A 13 -41.66 23.30 -51.97
N GLY A 14 -41.16 22.06 -51.92
CA GLY A 14 -40.43 21.41 -52.98
C GLY A 14 -40.67 19.91 -53.05
N LYS A 15 -39.90 19.20 -53.86
CA LYS A 15 -39.99 17.74 -54.00
C LYS A 15 -39.44 17.04 -52.80
N SER A 16 -40.31 16.63 -51.90
CA SER A 16 -40.00 15.94 -50.64
C SER A 16 -39.18 16.79 -49.61
N PHE A 17 -39.20 18.10 -49.73
CA PHE A 17 -38.62 19.01 -48.72
C PHE A 17 -39.47 20.27 -48.60
N GLY A 18 -39.35 20.97 -47.48
CA GLY A 18 -40.04 22.23 -47.25
C GLY A 18 -40.56 22.38 -45.80
N PHE A 19 -41.38 23.42 -45.60
CA PHE A 19 -42.00 23.71 -44.31
C PHE A 19 -43.43 23.15 -44.31
N VAL A 20 -43.79 22.30 -43.35
CA VAL A 20 -45.12 21.68 -43.27
C VAL A 20 -45.82 22.11 -41.98
N GLN A 21 -46.95 22.79 -42.14
CA GLN A 21 -47.85 23.17 -41.06
C GLN A 21 -49.30 23.13 -41.50
N ILE A 22 -49.93 22.00 -41.27
CA ILE A 22 -51.33 21.76 -41.67
C ILE A 22 -52.29 22.51 -40.73
N PRO A 23 -53.25 23.31 -41.22
CA PRO A 23 -54.27 23.91 -40.38
C PRO A 23 -55.06 22.87 -39.60
N ARG A 24 -55.28 23.14 -38.30
CA ARG A 24 -56.08 22.28 -37.44
C ARG A 24 -57.53 22.79 -37.37
N ILE A 25 -58.46 21.88 -37.09
CA ILE A 25 -59.89 22.24 -36.92
C ILE A 25 -60.03 23.33 -35.84
N GLY A 26 -60.80 24.36 -36.12
CA GLY A 26 -61.01 25.54 -35.30
C GLY A 26 -60.07 26.70 -35.57
N GLN A 27 -59.02 26.53 -36.38
CA GLN A 27 -58.17 27.65 -36.76
C GLN A 27 -58.79 28.48 -37.87
N GLU A 28 -58.68 29.80 -37.77
CA GLU A 28 -59.10 30.74 -38.81
C GLU A 28 -58.07 30.84 -39.93
N VAL A 29 -58.48 30.66 -41.18
CA VAL A 29 -57.60 30.66 -42.31
C VAL A 29 -57.98 31.76 -43.30
N VAL A 30 -57.02 32.34 -43.98
CA VAL A 30 -57.23 33.25 -45.10
C VAL A 30 -57.27 32.46 -46.39
N VAL A 31 -58.35 32.60 -47.18
CA VAL A 31 -58.52 31.90 -48.45
C VAL A 31 -58.48 32.91 -49.59
N SER A 32 -57.66 32.63 -50.54
CA SER A 32 -57.66 33.34 -51.87
C SER A 32 -58.19 32.41 -52.95
N PHE A 33 -58.81 32.96 -53.95
CA PHE A 33 -59.35 32.24 -55.12
C PHE A 33 -58.47 32.52 -56.33
N LEU A 34 -57.88 31.48 -56.92
CA LEU A 34 -57.02 31.64 -58.07
C LEU A 34 -57.82 32.20 -59.26
N GLU A 35 -57.30 33.26 -59.92
CA GLU A 35 -57.97 34.01 -60.99
C GLU A 35 -59.36 34.49 -60.63
N GLY A 36 -59.74 34.56 -59.37
CA GLY A 36 -61.09 34.93 -58.92
C GLY A 36 -62.14 33.84 -59.02
N ASP A 37 -61.72 32.61 -59.35
CA ASP A 37 -62.63 31.46 -59.52
C ASP A 37 -62.97 30.84 -58.15
N PRO A 38 -64.22 30.85 -57.69
CA PRO A 38 -64.68 30.28 -56.46
C PRO A 38 -64.42 28.75 -56.29
N ASP A 39 -64.28 28.04 -57.43
CA ASP A 39 -63.97 26.60 -57.40
C ASP A 39 -62.50 26.28 -57.26
N GLN A 40 -61.63 27.31 -57.17
CA GLN A 40 -60.16 27.16 -56.99
C GLN A 40 -59.67 27.84 -55.67
N PRO A 41 -60.16 27.42 -54.53
CA PRO A 41 -59.70 27.96 -53.21
C PRO A 41 -58.24 27.55 -52.87
N LEU A 42 -57.50 28.49 -52.32
CA LEU A 42 -56.18 28.26 -51.81
C LEU A 42 -56.08 28.92 -50.43
N VAL A 43 -55.71 28.15 -49.36
CA VAL A 43 -55.38 28.73 -48.05
C VAL A 43 -54.05 29.42 -48.19
N THR A 44 -54.01 30.74 -47.98
CA THR A 44 -52.78 31.57 -48.10
C THR A 44 -52.23 32.08 -46.77
N GLY A 45 -53.02 31.98 -45.71
CA GLY A 45 -52.56 32.45 -44.40
C GLY A 45 -53.46 31.97 -43.24
N ARG A 46 -53.11 32.42 -42.03
CA ARG A 46 -53.85 32.20 -40.81
C ARG A 46 -53.89 33.48 -40.00
N VAL A 47 -54.94 33.68 -39.20
CA VAL A 47 -55.07 34.83 -38.29
C VAL A 47 -55.48 34.34 -36.92
N TYR A 48 -55.00 35.04 -35.91
CA TYR A 48 -55.49 34.84 -34.54
C TYR A 48 -56.82 35.56 -34.35
N ASN A 49 -57.67 35.00 -33.50
CA ASN A 49 -58.97 35.60 -33.16
C ASN A 49 -59.24 35.42 -31.66
N ALA A 50 -60.42 35.90 -31.20
CA ALA A 50 -60.76 35.88 -29.76
C ALA A 50 -60.80 34.48 -29.14
N GLU A 51 -61.02 33.42 -29.90
CA GLU A 51 -61.01 32.02 -29.44
C GLU A 51 -59.64 31.35 -29.61
N GLN A 52 -58.80 31.82 -30.52
CA GLN A 52 -57.49 31.31 -30.87
C GLN A 52 -56.43 32.40 -30.75
N MET A 53 -56.06 32.76 -29.50
CA MET A 53 -55.08 33.78 -29.18
C MET A 53 -53.64 33.31 -29.41
N PRO A 54 -52.69 34.24 -29.63
CA PRO A 54 -51.27 33.91 -29.72
C PRO A 54 -50.74 33.10 -28.52
N PRO A 55 -49.68 32.32 -28.71
CA PRO A 55 -49.13 31.43 -27.65
C PRO A 55 -48.53 32.21 -26.49
N TRP A 56 -48.07 33.43 -26.69
CA TRP A 56 -47.57 34.35 -25.66
C TRP A 56 -48.48 35.59 -25.63
N GLU A 57 -48.90 35.92 -24.43
CA GLU A 57 -49.86 37.02 -24.15
C GLU A 57 -49.34 38.39 -24.66
N LEU A 58 -50.12 39.08 -25.43
CA LEU A 58 -49.82 40.42 -25.93
C LEU A 58 -50.66 41.44 -25.18
N PRO A 59 -50.13 42.67 -24.92
CA PRO A 59 -48.83 43.21 -25.39
C PRO A 59 -47.63 42.89 -24.48
N SER A 60 -47.81 42.21 -23.38
CA SER A 60 -46.79 41.96 -22.33
C SER A 60 -45.54 41.25 -22.88
N ASN A 61 -45.70 40.39 -23.88
CA ASN A 61 -44.62 39.65 -24.52
C ASN A 61 -44.35 40.09 -25.97
N ALA A 62 -44.46 41.37 -26.25
CA ALA A 62 -44.29 41.91 -27.61
C ALA A 62 -42.87 41.71 -28.17
N THR A 63 -41.89 41.48 -27.31
CA THR A 63 -40.48 41.13 -27.72
C THR A 63 -40.24 39.64 -27.98
N GLN A 64 -41.23 38.79 -27.73
CA GLN A 64 -41.12 37.36 -27.96
C GLN A 64 -41.59 36.97 -29.37
N SER A 65 -40.85 36.11 -30.03
CA SER A 65 -41.17 35.50 -31.31
C SER A 65 -40.82 34.01 -31.32
N GLY A 66 -41.38 33.26 -32.24
CA GLY A 66 -41.03 31.83 -32.37
C GLY A 66 -42.18 30.94 -32.83
N VAL A 67 -42.03 29.66 -32.59
CA VAL A 67 -43.00 28.61 -32.88
C VAL A 67 -43.34 27.82 -31.62
N LEU A 68 -44.62 27.69 -31.32
CA LEU A 68 -45.10 26.80 -30.26
C LEU A 68 -46.17 25.89 -30.87
N THR A 69 -45.99 24.59 -30.72
CA THR A 69 -46.94 23.56 -31.15
C THR A 69 -47.75 23.05 -29.96
N ARG A 70 -48.84 22.34 -30.23
CA ARG A 70 -49.61 21.65 -29.19
C ARG A 70 -49.69 20.19 -29.51
N SER A 71 -49.59 19.34 -28.49
CA SER A 71 -49.83 17.90 -28.66
C SER A 71 -51.24 17.68 -29.23
N SER A 72 -51.35 16.86 -30.27
CA SER A 72 -52.62 16.57 -30.97
C SER A 72 -53.27 15.34 -30.36
N LYS A 73 -54.62 15.27 -30.43
CA LYS A 73 -55.52 14.26 -29.87
C LYS A 73 -55.38 14.12 -28.34
N GLY A 74 -55.96 15.10 -27.63
CA GLY A 74 -56.12 15.05 -26.18
C GLY A 74 -54.97 15.66 -25.37
N GLY A 75 -54.06 16.40 -25.96
CA GLY A 75 -53.03 17.15 -25.23
C GLY A 75 -53.64 18.32 -24.43
N ALA A 76 -53.14 18.55 -23.21
CA ALA A 76 -53.47 19.68 -22.37
C ALA A 76 -52.85 20.99 -22.91
N TYR A 77 -53.26 22.14 -22.39
CA TYR A 77 -52.71 23.45 -22.78
C TYR A 77 -51.18 23.54 -22.58
N GLY A 78 -50.63 22.92 -21.53
CA GLY A 78 -49.18 22.88 -21.24
C GLY A 78 -48.37 21.99 -22.19
N ASN A 79 -49.00 21.01 -22.88
CA ASN A 79 -48.25 20.04 -23.70
C ASN A 79 -47.83 20.67 -25.04
N ALA A 80 -46.58 21.02 -25.22
CA ALA A 80 -46.06 21.76 -26.35
C ALA A 80 -44.60 21.45 -26.67
N ASN A 81 -44.24 21.51 -27.96
CA ASN A 81 -42.85 21.72 -28.37
C ASN A 81 -42.68 23.18 -28.79
N ALA A 82 -41.54 23.78 -28.51
CA ALA A 82 -41.34 25.21 -28.82
C ALA A 82 -39.89 25.55 -29.16
N ILE A 83 -39.76 26.59 -30.01
CA ILE A 83 -38.55 27.37 -30.17
C ILE A 83 -38.99 28.84 -29.99
N ARG A 84 -38.49 29.52 -28.99
CA ARG A 84 -38.83 30.90 -28.65
C ARG A 84 -37.59 31.75 -28.61
N PHE A 85 -37.66 32.92 -29.19
CA PHE A 85 -36.70 34.01 -29.05
C PHE A 85 -37.29 35.07 -28.12
N GLU A 86 -36.49 35.56 -27.19
CA GLU A 86 -36.75 36.76 -26.41
C GLU A 86 -35.71 37.81 -26.82
N ASP A 87 -36.17 38.95 -27.41
CA ASP A 87 -35.31 40.01 -27.94
C ASP A 87 -35.24 41.24 -27.02
N ARG A 88 -35.73 41.14 -25.79
CA ARG A 88 -35.62 42.23 -24.78
C ARG A 88 -34.16 42.46 -24.44
N LYS A 89 -33.67 43.69 -24.73
CA LYS A 89 -32.28 44.06 -24.47
C LYS A 89 -31.87 43.80 -22.98
N GLY A 90 -30.81 42.99 -22.83
CA GLY A 90 -30.26 42.57 -21.53
C GLY A 90 -30.97 41.36 -20.89
N ALA A 91 -31.95 40.79 -21.59
CA ALA A 91 -32.63 39.56 -21.19
C ALA A 91 -32.89 38.62 -22.40
N GLU A 92 -32.05 38.74 -23.42
CA GLU A 92 -32.12 37.95 -24.62
C GLU A 92 -32.03 36.47 -24.32
N GLN A 93 -32.87 35.63 -24.96
CA GLN A 93 -32.91 34.20 -24.72
C GLN A 93 -33.32 33.43 -25.96
N LEU A 94 -32.64 32.36 -26.28
CA LEU A 94 -33.16 31.29 -27.12
C LEU A 94 -33.60 30.14 -26.21
N TRP A 95 -34.88 29.79 -26.23
CA TRP A 95 -35.48 28.69 -25.49
C TRP A 95 -35.97 27.60 -26.45
N ILE A 96 -35.43 26.36 -26.27
CA ILE A 96 -35.84 25.18 -27.01
C ILE A 96 -36.49 24.22 -26.03
N HIS A 97 -37.70 23.81 -26.27
CA HIS A 97 -38.48 22.92 -25.43
C HIS A 97 -39.06 21.75 -26.22
N ALA A 98 -38.79 20.54 -25.77
CA ALA A 98 -39.39 19.30 -26.26
C ALA A 98 -40.31 18.72 -25.16
N GLU A 99 -41.56 18.49 -25.46
CA GLU A 99 -42.55 17.92 -24.55
C GLU A 99 -42.18 16.52 -24.04
N LYS A 100 -41.49 15.74 -24.87
CA LYS A 100 -41.12 14.39 -24.53
C LYS A 100 -39.66 14.08 -24.91
N ASN A 101 -39.36 13.91 -26.15
CA ASN A 101 -38.03 13.54 -26.63
C ASN A 101 -37.45 14.67 -27.51
N GLN A 102 -36.16 14.87 -27.38
CA GLN A 102 -35.37 15.69 -28.28
C GLN A 102 -34.25 14.85 -28.87
N ASP A 103 -34.17 14.74 -30.17
CA ASP A 103 -33.11 14.06 -30.89
C ASP A 103 -32.32 15.12 -31.69
N ILE A 104 -31.02 15.12 -31.53
CA ILE A 104 -30.08 15.97 -32.28
C ILE A 104 -29.13 15.04 -33.02
N GLU A 105 -29.08 15.12 -34.33
CA GLU A 105 -28.22 14.36 -35.19
C GLU A 105 -27.35 15.30 -36.00
N VAL A 106 -26.03 15.10 -35.98
CA VAL A 106 -25.05 15.92 -36.70
C VAL A 106 -24.14 14.98 -37.48
N GLU A 107 -24.18 15.05 -38.83
CA GLU A 107 -23.49 14.12 -39.72
C GLU A 107 -21.96 14.30 -39.74
N ASN A 108 -21.43 15.44 -39.31
CA ASN A 108 -20.00 15.71 -39.31
C ASN A 108 -19.55 16.31 -37.98
N ASP A 109 -19.44 17.60 -37.85
CA ASP A 109 -18.85 18.26 -36.69
C ASP A 109 -19.89 19.06 -35.89
N GLU A 110 -19.82 18.97 -34.58
CA GLU A 110 -20.60 19.81 -33.66
C GLU A 110 -19.64 20.61 -32.77
N THR A 111 -19.86 21.93 -32.69
CA THR A 111 -19.06 22.82 -31.82
C THR A 111 -19.98 23.58 -30.89
N HIS A 112 -19.68 23.53 -29.59
CA HIS A 112 -20.33 24.30 -28.54
C HIS A 112 -19.35 25.29 -27.91
N TRP A 113 -19.66 26.58 -28.01
CA TRP A 113 -18.96 27.63 -27.30
C TRP A 113 -19.90 28.31 -26.31
N VAL A 114 -19.55 28.36 -25.05
CA VAL A 114 -20.32 29.04 -24.00
C VAL A 114 -19.43 30.09 -23.35
N GLY A 115 -19.82 31.36 -23.48
CA GLY A 115 -19.01 32.50 -23.05
C GLY A 115 -18.94 32.70 -21.53
N HIS A 116 -19.82 32.07 -20.75
CA HIS A 116 -19.83 32.18 -19.29
C HIS A 116 -20.15 30.82 -18.66
N ASP A 117 -21.31 30.59 -18.12
CA ASP A 117 -21.63 29.37 -17.37
C ASP A 117 -22.40 28.35 -18.22
N ARG A 118 -22.12 27.07 -18.01
CA ARG A 118 -22.92 25.96 -18.53
C ARG A 118 -23.40 25.08 -17.39
N THR A 119 -24.70 24.87 -17.30
CA THR A 119 -25.31 23.92 -16.37
C THR A 119 -25.97 22.78 -17.14
N LYS A 120 -25.74 21.55 -16.71
CA LYS A 120 -26.38 20.34 -17.23
C LYS A 120 -26.98 19.54 -16.08
N THR A 121 -28.27 19.29 -16.11
CA THR A 121 -28.98 18.47 -15.14
C THR A 121 -29.63 17.29 -15.87
N ILE A 122 -29.40 16.09 -15.40
CA ILE A 122 -29.99 14.84 -15.89
C ILE A 122 -30.69 14.15 -14.71
N ASP A 123 -32.01 14.02 -14.80
CA ASP A 123 -32.80 13.47 -13.67
C ASP A 123 -32.69 11.95 -13.54
N HIS A 124 -32.21 11.25 -14.56
CA HIS A 124 -32.07 9.79 -14.55
C HIS A 124 -30.68 9.38 -15.03
N ASP A 125 -30.51 8.87 -16.23
CA ASP A 125 -29.26 8.30 -16.72
C ASP A 125 -28.58 9.17 -17.77
N GLU A 126 -27.26 9.24 -17.77
CA GLU A 126 -26.44 9.74 -18.83
C GLU A 126 -25.50 8.66 -19.34
N THR A 127 -25.47 8.48 -20.68
CA THR A 127 -24.50 7.60 -21.34
C THR A 127 -23.67 8.41 -22.33
N VAL A 128 -22.35 8.36 -22.21
CA VAL A 128 -21.43 9.00 -23.16
C VAL A 128 -20.55 7.92 -23.78
N HIS A 129 -20.57 7.80 -25.10
CA HIS A 129 -19.75 6.86 -25.86
C HIS A 129 -18.88 7.62 -26.86
N VAL A 130 -17.57 7.66 -26.64
CA VAL A 130 -16.58 8.27 -27.55
C VAL A 130 -15.79 7.14 -28.21
N LYS A 131 -15.92 7.00 -29.52
CA LYS A 131 -15.30 5.89 -30.27
C LYS A 131 -13.79 6.05 -30.48
N HIS A 132 -13.26 7.24 -30.32
CA HIS A 132 -11.83 7.54 -30.50
C HIS A 132 -11.29 8.26 -29.26
N ASP A 133 -10.84 9.46 -29.35
CA ASP A 133 -10.18 10.16 -28.26
C ASP A 133 -11.12 11.11 -27.50
N ARG A 134 -10.97 11.21 -26.20
CA ARG A 134 -11.58 12.24 -25.35
C ARG A 134 -10.50 13.02 -24.64
N THR A 135 -10.52 14.33 -24.80
CA THR A 135 -9.65 15.25 -24.05
C THR A 135 -10.52 16.16 -23.19
N GLU A 136 -10.17 16.30 -21.93
CA GLU A 136 -10.83 17.18 -20.98
C GLU A 136 -9.76 18.00 -20.24
N THR A 137 -9.94 19.33 -20.18
CA THR A 137 -9.05 20.25 -19.49
C THR A 137 -9.88 21.15 -18.58
N VAL A 138 -9.53 21.20 -17.32
CA VAL A 138 -10.11 22.09 -16.31
C VAL A 138 -9.00 22.98 -15.76
N ASP A 139 -9.04 24.26 -16.07
CA ASP A 139 -7.97 25.20 -15.73
C ASP A 139 -7.89 25.51 -14.23
N ASN A 140 -8.94 25.29 -13.47
CA ASN A 140 -8.98 25.60 -12.06
C ASN A 140 -9.32 24.35 -11.23
N ASN A 141 -10.53 24.17 -10.77
CA ASN A 141 -10.90 23.10 -9.86
C ASN A 141 -11.90 22.12 -10.53
N GLU A 142 -11.68 20.83 -10.34
CA GLU A 142 -12.65 19.79 -10.64
C GLU A 142 -13.11 19.12 -9.34
N THR A 143 -14.42 18.88 -9.22
CA THR A 143 -15.00 18.12 -8.12
C THR A 143 -15.89 17.03 -8.68
N ILE A 144 -15.59 15.78 -8.32
CA ILE A 144 -16.40 14.61 -8.70
C ILE A 144 -16.95 13.97 -7.41
N THR A 145 -18.27 13.88 -7.30
CA THR A 145 -18.94 13.19 -6.20
C THR A 145 -19.76 12.03 -6.76
N VAL A 146 -19.49 10.82 -6.27
CA VAL A 146 -20.23 9.60 -6.62
C VAL A 146 -20.79 9.01 -5.32
N HIS A 147 -22.12 9.03 -5.16
CA HIS A 147 -22.77 8.59 -3.93
C HIS A 147 -22.84 7.07 -3.76
N ASN A 148 -22.64 6.30 -4.81
CA ASN A 148 -22.68 4.85 -4.76
C ASN A 148 -21.37 4.26 -5.28
N ASN A 149 -21.30 3.69 -6.46
CA ASN A 149 -20.12 2.99 -6.95
C ASN A 149 -19.46 3.74 -8.10
N ARG A 150 -18.14 3.83 -8.09
CA ARG A 150 -17.33 4.23 -9.23
C ARG A 150 -16.50 3.04 -9.68
N THR A 151 -16.57 2.71 -10.96
CA THR A 151 -15.70 1.72 -11.60
C THR A 151 -14.89 2.41 -12.68
N GLU A 152 -13.59 2.21 -12.65
CA GLU A 152 -12.67 2.73 -13.66
C GLU A 152 -11.82 1.56 -14.20
N ARG A 153 -11.69 1.48 -15.53
CA ARG A 153 -10.89 0.46 -16.18
C ARG A 153 -10.06 1.10 -17.28
N VAL A 154 -8.75 0.92 -17.19
CA VAL A 154 -7.77 1.32 -18.20
C VAL A 154 -7.07 0.07 -18.71
N ASP A 155 -7.25 -0.25 -19.99
CA ASP A 155 -6.77 -1.52 -20.54
C ASP A 155 -5.25 -1.53 -20.81
N VAL A 156 -4.62 -0.38 -20.98
CA VAL A 156 -3.19 -0.30 -21.33
C VAL A 156 -2.39 0.47 -20.29
N ASN A 157 -2.45 1.77 -20.27
CA ASN A 157 -1.62 2.58 -19.38
C ASN A 157 -2.44 3.67 -18.69
N GLU A 158 -2.24 3.82 -17.40
CA GLU A 158 -2.69 4.96 -16.61
C GLU A 158 -1.48 5.73 -16.09
N ARG A 159 -1.57 7.06 -16.12
CA ARG A 159 -0.58 7.95 -15.52
C ARG A 159 -1.25 9.01 -14.67
N ILE A 160 -0.93 9.03 -13.38
CA ILE A 160 -1.39 10.05 -12.44
C ILE A 160 -0.18 10.89 -12.02
N SER A 161 -0.27 12.22 -12.16
CA SER A 161 0.76 13.16 -11.73
C SER A 161 0.14 14.22 -10.84
N ILE A 162 0.61 14.35 -9.60
CA ILE A 162 0.09 15.29 -8.61
C ILE A 162 1.22 16.20 -8.16
N GLY A 163 1.08 17.50 -8.39
CA GLY A 163 2.13 18.48 -8.16
C GLY A 163 2.46 18.75 -6.69
N VAL A 164 1.50 18.59 -5.78
CA VAL A 164 1.70 18.94 -4.37
C VAL A 164 1.28 17.81 -3.44
N ASN A 165 0.00 17.60 -3.18
CA ASN A 165 -0.46 16.64 -2.19
C ASN A 165 -1.49 15.66 -2.78
N ARG A 166 -1.37 14.38 -2.43
CA ARG A 166 -2.42 13.37 -2.58
C ARG A 166 -2.85 12.88 -1.22
N THR A 167 -4.13 12.90 -0.95
CA THR A 167 -4.74 12.26 0.21
C THR A 167 -5.69 11.18 -0.27
N GLU A 168 -5.60 10.00 0.33
CA GLU A 168 -6.47 8.88 0.06
C GLU A 168 -6.99 8.33 1.39
N ASP A 169 -8.30 8.22 1.54
CA ASP A 169 -8.96 7.70 2.74
C ASP A 169 -9.89 6.55 2.34
N VAL A 170 -9.56 5.35 2.79
CA VAL A 170 -10.31 4.13 2.51
C VAL A 170 -10.96 3.65 3.81
N GLY A 171 -12.28 3.83 3.94
CA GLY A 171 -13.01 3.56 5.17
C GLY A 171 -13.05 2.09 5.61
N ALA A 172 -12.79 1.14 4.73
CA ALA A 172 -12.80 -0.30 5.05
C ALA A 172 -11.57 -1.02 4.51
N ASN A 173 -11.60 -1.52 3.30
CA ASN A 173 -10.54 -2.38 2.76
C ASN A 173 -9.92 -1.78 1.49
N GLU A 174 -8.61 -1.85 1.39
CA GLU A 174 -7.85 -1.61 0.18
C GLU A 174 -7.18 -2.91 -0.27
N SER A 175 -7.19 -3.19 -1.57
CA SER A 175 -6.47 -4.31 -2.18
C SER A 175 -5.69 -3.85 -3.39
N ILE A 176 -4.38 -4.08 -3.39
CA ILE A 176 -3.48 -3.75 -4.50
C ILE A 176 -2.83 -5.02 -5.00
N THR A 177 -3.02 -5.34 -6.28
CA THR A 177 -2.37 -6.47 -6.94
C THR A 177 -1.52 -5.97 -8.10
N ILE A 178 -0.23 -6.33 -8.09
CA ILE A 178 0.73 -5.94 -9.13
C ILE A 178 1.32 -7.20 -9.72
N GLY A 179 1.07 -7.45 -11.00
CA GLY A 179 1.46 -8.66 -11.69
C GLY A 179 2.98 -8.81 -11.96
N ALA A 180 3.72 -7.71 -11.94
CA ALA A 180 5.17 -7.73 -12.18
C ALA A 180 5.94 -6.94 -11.11
N ASN A 181 6.34 -5.72 -11.37
CA ASN A 181 7.22 -4.96 -10.49
C ASN A 181 6.49 -3.78 -9.83
N ARG A 182 6.77 -3.54 -8.55
CA ARG A 182 6.43 -2.31 -7.86
C ARG A 182 7.71 -1.59 -7.45
N THR A 183 7.82 -0.32 -7.81
CA THR A 183 8.88 0.56 -7.32
C THR A 183 8.23 1.69 -6.54
N GLU A 184 8.75 1.94 -5.34
CA GLU A 184 8.30 3.04 -4.48
C GLU A 184 9.53 3.84 -4.02
N THR A 185 9.47 5.16 -4.16
CA THR A 185 10.55 6.06 -3.72
C THR A 185 9.96 7.15 -2.85
N VAL A 186 10.40 7.23 -1.61
CA VAL A 186 10.01 8.26 -0.65
C VAL A 186 11.21 9.18 -0.41
N GLY A 187 11.12 10.43 -0.84
CA GLY A 187 12.24 11.38 -0.78
C GLY A 187 12.60 11.87 0.64
N ALA A 188 11.70 11.73 1.60
CA ALA A 188 11.95 12.16 2.97
C ALA A 188 11.57 11.07 3.99
N ASN A 189 10.37 11.07 4.52
CA ASN A 189 9.97 10.18 5.61
C ASN A 189 8.84 9.26 5.17
N GLU A 190 8.94 7.99 5.51
CA GLU A 190 7.86 7.02 5.45
C GLU A 190 7.42 6.65 6.87
N LYS A 191 6.11 6.61 7.13
CA LYS A 191 5.54 6.14 8.39
C LYS A 191 4.44 5.11 8.10
N VAL A 192 4.64 3.89 8.57
CA VAL A 192 3.64 2.82 8.50
C VAL A 192 3.16 2.48 9.91
N THR A 193 1.86 2.55 10.15
CA THR A 193 1.24 2.17 11.42
C THR A 193 0.20 1.09 11.17
N VAL A 194 0.40 -0.09 11.76
CA VAL A 194 -0.54 -1.22 11.70
C VAL A 194 -1.03 -1.51 13.12
N LYS A 195 -2.31 -1.34 13.37
CA LYS A 195 -2.90 -1.50 14.72
C LYS A 195 -3.10 -2.96 15.15
N ALA A 196 -3.14 -3.88 14.20
CA ALA A 196 -3.35 -5.31 14.48
C ALA A 196 -2.19 -6.16 13.96
N THR A 197 -2.31 -6.79 12.82
CA THR A 197 -1.33 -7.76 12.31
C THR A 197 -0.71 -7.27 11.00
N ARG A 198 0.60 -7.36 10.88
CA ARG A 198 1.35 -7.18 9.63
C ARG A 198 1.99 -8.50 9.25
N SER A 199 1.72 -9.00 8.05
CA SER A 199 2.41 -10.13 7.45
C SER A 199 3.26 -9.64 6.26
N HIS A 200 4.48 -10.17 6.16
CA HIS A 200 5.38 -9.89 5.03
C HIS A 200 5.99 -11.21 4.58
N THR A 201 5.77 -11.58 3.33
CA THR A 201 6.30 -12.81 2.74
C THR A 201 7.11 -12.47 1.50
N VAL A 202 8.36 -12.92 1.47
CA VAL A 202 9.26 -12.78 0.32
C VAL A 202 9.76 -14.19 -0.04
N ASN A 203 9.45 -14.64 -1.24
CA ASN A 203 9.73 -16.02 -1.63
C ASN A 203 11.20 -16.27 -2.03
N VAL A 204 11.92 -15.27 -2.49
CA VAL A 204 13.29 -15.44 -3.01
C VAL A 204 14.31 -14.71 -2.15
N SER A 205 14.29 -13.40 -2.10
CA SER A 205 15.26 -12.63 -1.31
C SER A 205 14.67 -11.35 -0.76
N ASP A 206 15.01 -11.04 0.49
CA ASP A 206 14.73 -9.76 1.15
C ASP A 206 16.06 -9.08 1.51
N SER A 207 16.21 -7.81 1.16
CA SER A 207 17.41 -7.03 1.44
C SER A 207 17.03 -5.71 2.11
N LEU A 208 17.59 -5.47 3.29
CA LEU A 208 17.41 -4.23 4.03
C LEU A 208 18.77 -3.54 4.22
N LYS A 209 18.93 -2.36 3.64
CA LYS A 209 20.08 -1.50 3.85
C LYS A 209 19.68 -0.25 4.65
N VAL A 210 20.31 -0.03 5.78
CA VAL A 210 20.11 1.14 6.65
C VAL A 210 21.41 1.90 6.76
N GLY A 211 21.45 3.15 6.31
CA GLY A 211 22.68 3.94 6.23
C GLY A 211 23.20 4.46 7.58
N ALA A 212 22.34 4.63 8.56
CA ALA A 212 22.74 5.16 9.86
C ALA A 212 22.34 4.22 11.01
N ALA A 213 21.12 4.29 11.55
CA ALA A 213 20.71 3.54 12.71
C ALA A 213 19.43 2.73 12.46
N ARG A 214 19.36 1.53 13.00
CA ARG A 214 18.16 0.70 13.06
C ARG A 214 17.83 0.36 14.50
N SER A 215 16.61 0.62 14.92
CA SER A 215 16.09 0.19 16.22
C SER A 215 14.95 -0.81 16.01
N LYS A 216 14.96 -1.89 16.82
CA LYS A 216 13.87 -2.88 16.87
C LYS A 216 13.46 -3.07 18.32
N LYS A 217 12.19 -2.88 18.62
CA LYS A 217 11.61 -3.14 19.95
C LYS A 217 10.48 -4.14 19.80
N VAL A 218 10.55 -5.25 20.50
CA VAL A 218 9.53 -6.29 20.56
C VAL A 218 9.02 -6.38 21.98
N GLY A 219 7.74 -6.15 22.21
CA GLY A 219 7.16 -6.06 23.57
C GLY A 219 6.97 -7.40 24.26
N ALA A 220 6.85 -8.49 23.53
CA ALA A 220 6.62 -9.82 24.08
C ALA A 220 7.69 -10.82 23.63
N ALA A 221 7.53 -11.47 22.49
CA ALA A 221 8.43 -12.52 22.04
C ALA A 221 8.91 -12.28 20.60
N GLU A 222 10.16 -12.58 20.34
CA GLU A 222 10.74 -12.67 19.00
C GLU A 222 11.22 -14.09 18.74
N LYS A 223 10.86 -14.65 17.58
CA LYS A 223 11.36 -15.94 17.13
C LYS A 223 12.07 -15.77 15.77
N VAL A 224 13.34 -16.17 15.73
CA VAL A 224 14.13 -16.21 14.52
C VAL A 224 14.41 -17.67 14.18
N LYS A 225 14.06 -18.11 12.97
CA LYS A 225 14.36 -19.47 12.46
C LYS A 225 15.10 -19.32 11.13
N ILE A 226 16.30 -19.87 11.05
CA ILE A 226 17.14 -19.85 9.84
C ILE A 226 17.42 -21.28 9.46
N GLY A 227 17.06 -21.66 8.26
CA GLY A 227 17.16 -23.05 7.78
C GLY A 227 18.57 -23.46 7.36
N ALA A 228 19.45 -22.50 7.05
CA ALA A 228 20.83 -22.80 6.65
C ALA A 228 21.83 -22.01 7.49
N ASN A 229 22.36 -20.92 7.01
CA ASN A 229 23.46 -20.19 7.66
C ASN A 229 23.01 -18.82 8.19
N GLN A 230 23.54 -18.43 9.34
CA GLN A 230 23.46 -17.07 9.84
C GLN A 230 24.87 -16.51 10.02
N THR A 231 25.16 -15.35 9.47
CA THR A 231 26.40 -14.62 9.69
C THR A 231 26.08 -13.27 10.34
N ILE A 232 26.74 -12.95 11.45
CA ILE A 232 26.65 -11.66 12.12
C ILE A 232 28.05 -11.06 12.14
N SER A 233 28.22 -9.90 11.50
CA SER A 233 29.50 -9.17 11.52
C SER A 233 29.29 -7.79 12.14
N ILE A 234 30.04 -7.48 13.18
CA ILE A 234 29.93 -6.24 13.94
C ILE A 234 31.32 -5.57 13.96
N GLY A 235 31.43 -4.40 13.34
CA GLY A 235 32.70 -3.70 13.21
C GLY A 235 33.22 -3.01 14.46
N ALA A 236 32.37 -2.86 15.49
CA ALA A 236 32.78 -2.22 16.74
C ALA A 236 32.36 -3.06 17.95
N ASN A 237 31.28 -2.73 18.64
CA ASN A 237 30.92 -3.35 19.92
C ASN A 237 29.61 -4.15 19.77
N GLN A 238 29.58 -5.31 20.41
CA GLN A 238 28.36 -6.08 20.65
C GLN A 238 28.13 -6.22 22.14
N ALA A 239 26.94 -5.89 22.62
CA ALA A 239 26.52 -6.14 24.00
C ALA A 239 25.24 -6.98 23.99
N THR A 240 25.24 -8.06 24.79
CA THR A 240 24.07 -8.92 25.03
C THR A 240 23.72 -8.92 26.49
N LYS A 241 22.51 -8.50 26.85
CA LYS A 241 22.00 -8.53 28.22
C LYS A 241 20.78 -9.45 28.29
N VAL A 242 20.84 -10.48 29.13
CA VAL A 242 19.74 -11.42 29.34
C VAL A 242 19.30 -11.31 30.78
N GLY A 243 18.05 -10.95 31.03
CA GLY A 243 17.52 -10.69 32.37
C GLY A 243 17.21 -11.95 33.20
N ALA A 244 17.05 -13.10 32.56
CA ALA A 244 16.72 -14.35 33.21
C ALA A 244 17.71 -15.47 32.85
N SER A 245 17.47 -16.22 31.77
CA SER A 245 18.31 -17.36 31.40
C SER A 245 18.73 -17.30 29.93
N GLN A 246 19.90 -17.78 29.62
CA GLN A 246 20.40 -18.00 28.27
C GLN A 246 20.78 -19.47 28.11
N SER A 247 20.34 -20.08 27.02
CA SER A 247 20.77 -21.44 26.66
C SER A 247 21.40 -21.44 25.26
N LEU A 248 22.54 -22.08 25.10
CA LEU A 248 23.22 -22.29 23.84
C LEU A 248 23.37 -23.79 23.61
N LYS A 249 22.78 -24.34 22.57
CA LYS A 249 22.95 -25.73 22.15
C LYS A 249 23.62 -25.77 20.79
N VAL A 250 24.78 -26.39 20.69
CA VAL A 250 25.54 -26.60 19.47
C VAL A 250 25.66 -28.10 19.26
N ALA A 251 25.18 -28.60 18.14
CA ALA A 251 25.14 -30.04 17.88
C ALA A 251 26.48 -30.61 17.39
N ALA A 252 27.33 -29.78 16.80
CA ALA A 252 28.64 -30.16 16.30
C ALA A 252 29.74 -29.34 17.02
N ASP A 253 30.50 -28.57 16.29
CA ASP A 253 31.64 -27.85 16.82
C ASP A 253 31.32 -26.40 17.23
N ARG A 254 31.91 -25.96 18.32
CA ARG A 254 31.95 -24.57 18.75
C ARG A 254 33.39 -24.07 18.84
N LYS A 255 33.71 -23.03 18.06
CA LYS A 255 35.00 -22.36 18.12
C LYS A 255 34.83 -20.95 18.70
N ILE A 256 35.64 -20.57 19.67
CA ILE A 256 35.74 -19.21 20.19
C ILE A 256 37.18 -18.74 19.97
N THR A 257 37.36 -17.56 19.40
CA THR A 257 38.68 -16.93 19.25
C THR A 257 38.56 -15.50 19.78
N VAL A 258 39.35 -15.17 20.78
CA VAL A 258 39.41 -13.83 21.40
C VAL A 258 40.80 -13.28 21.14
N GLY A 259 40.89 -12.13 20.42
CA GLY A 259 42.17 -11.50 20.12
C GLY A 259 42.76 -10.67 21.27
N GLY A 260 41.96 -10.35 22.25
CA GLY A 260 42.38 -9.62 23.45
C GLY A 260 42.11 -10.42 24.74
N GLY A 261 41.70 -9.76 25.80
CA GLY A 261 41.35 -10.42 27.05
C GLY A 261 39.97 -11.04 27.09
N GLU A 262 39.82 -12.18 27.76
CA GLU A 262 38.52 -12.77 28.07
C GLU A 262 38.34 -12.81 29.60
N THR A 263 37.20 -12.37 30.11
CA THR A 263 36.87 -12.45 31.52
C THR A 263 35.57 -13.25 31.68
N HIS A 264 35.62 -14.26 32.57
CA HIS A 264 34.46 -15.07 32.91
C HIS A 264 34.19 -14.97 34.41
N THR A 265 33.02 -14.45 34.77
CA THR A 265 32.61 -14.31 36.20
C THR A 265 31.32 -15.07 36.44
N VAL A 266 31.32 -15.99 37.36
CA VAL A 266 30.15 -16.77 37.78
C VAL A 266 29.93 -16.56 39.28
N ALA A 267 28.79 -16.00 39.64
CA ALA A 267 28.48 -15.62 41.04
C ALA A 267 28.09 -16.82 41.91
N LYS A 268 27.72 -17.95 41.35
CA LYS A 268 27.33 -19.15 42.09
C LYS A 268 28.14 -20.34 41.60
N ASP A 269 27.50 -21.34 41.05
CA ASP A 269 28.14 -22.61 40.68
C ASP A 269 28.48 -22.65 39.19
N GLN A 270 29.63 -23.17 38.87
CA GLN A 270 30.02 -23.49 37.49
C GLN A 270 30.30 -24.98 37.37
N GLY A 271 29.53 -25.65 36.51
CA GLY A 271 29.77 -27.06 36.15
C GLY A 271 30.36 -27.18 34.74
N SER A 272 31.36 -28.07 34.59
CA SER A 272 31.90 -28.41 33.26
C SER A 272 32.00 -29.94 33.16
N SER A 273 31.39 -30.52 32.12
CA SER A 273 31.48 -31.94 31.80
C SER A 273 32.04 -32.11 30.40
N ILE A 274 33.12 -32.87 30.27
CA ILE A 274 33.83 -33.08 29.00
C ILE A 274 33.93 -34.58 28.77
N GLY A 275 33.31 -35.08 27.71
CA GLY A 275 33.22 -36.52 27.40
C GLY A 275 34.51 -37.15 26.89
N ALA A 276 35.48 -36.37 26.46
CA ALA A 276 36.76 -36.83 25.98
C ALA A 276 37.95 -36.10 26.67
N GLY A 277 38.84 -35.51 25.95
CA GLY A 277 39.99 -34.83 26.50
C GLY A 277 39.80 -33.33 26.75
N ARG A 278 40.45 -32.78 27.73
CA ARG A 278 40.61 -31.32 27.94
C ARG A 278 42.08 -30.96 27.95
N THR A 279 42.50 -30.04 27.14
CA THR A 279 43.86 -29.50 27.14
C THR A 279 43.80 -28.00 27.46
N VAL A 280 44.63 -27.59 28.42
CA VAL A 280 44.83 -26.17 28.75
C VAL A 280 46.31 -25.87 28.53
N SER A 281 46.62 -24.85 27.72
CA SER A 281 47.96 -24.39 27.46
C SER A 281 48.03 -22.90 27.76
N VAL A 282 48.82 -22.52 28.74
CA VAL A 282 49.08 -21.13 29.16
C VAL A 282 50.53 -20.81 28.93
N LYS A 283 50.82 -19.75 28.18
CA LYS A 283 52.18 -19.42 27.77
C LYS A 283 53.03 -18.86 28.93
N GLU A 284 52.44 -18.07 29.79
CA GLU A 284 53.17 -17.38 30.86
C GLU A 284 52.85 -17.94 32.23
N SER A 285 51.70 -17.66 32.81
CA SER A 285 51.36 -18.09 34.16
C SER A 285 49.91 -18.55 34.25
N ASP A 286 49.66 -19.61 34.99
CA ASP A 286 48.34 -20.09 35.41
C ASP A 286 48.30 -20.11 36.95
N SER A 287 47.25 -19.53 37.52
CA SER A 287 47.05 -19.47 38.96
C SER A 287 45.69 -20.01 39.36
N LEU A 288 45.67 -21.01 40.21
CA LEU A 288 44.44 -21.57 40.78
C LEU A 288 44.41 -21.26 42.28
N THR A 289 43.41 -20.49 42.71
CA THR A 289 43.16 -20.22 44.13
C THR A 289 41.81 -20.78 44.55
N VAL A 290 41.78 -21.66 45.54
CA VAL A 290 40.56 -22.28 46.05
C VAL A 290 40.41 -21.96 47.54
N GLY A 291 39.31 -21.33 47.93
CA GLY A 291 39.07 -20.84 49.28
C GLY A 291 38.79 -21.92 50.31
N LYS A 292 38.41 -23.11 49.94
CA LYS A 292 38.12 -24.23 50.90
C LYS A 292 38.88 -25.50 50.53
N GLU A 293 38.40 -26.27 49.53
CA GLU A 293 38.96 -27.59 49.25
C GLU A 293 39.17 -27.71 47.71
N LEU A 294 40.32 -28.23 47.32
CA LEU A 294 40.61 -28.67 45.95
C LEU A 294 40.75 -30.20 45.98
N SER A 295 39.84 -30.88 45.27
CA SER A 295 39.92 -32.33 45.06
C SER A 295 40.33 -32.60 43.60
N ILE A 296 41.36 -33.41 43.41
CA ILE A 296 41.81 -33.89 42.10
C ILE A 296 41.81 -35.41 42.12
N ASP A 297 40.95 -36.03 41.33
CA ASP A 297 40.85 -37.49 41.20
C ASP A 297 41.11 -37.89 39.74
N ALA A 298 42.00 -38.86 39.53
CA ALA A 298 42.30 -39.43 38.23
C ALA A 298 42.45 -40.95 38.35
N LYS A 299 41.72 -41.68 37.52
CA LYS A 299 41.74 -43.16 37.60
C LYS A 299 43.08 -43.80 37.35
N ASP A 300 43.92 -43.22 36.47
CA ASP A 300 45.18 -43.83 36.08
C ASP A 300 46.40 -43.16 36.71
N SER A 301 46.55 -41.84 36.57
CA SER A 301 47.67 -41.15 37.21
C SER A 301 47.46 -39.63 37.33
N ILE A 302 48.10 -39.05 38.32
CA ILE A 302 48.29 -37.60 38.45
C ILE A 302 49.78 -37.33 38.36
N THR A 303 50.20 -36.45 37.44
CA THR A 303 51.63 -36.08 37.31
C THR A 303 51.77 -34.55 37.37
N LEU A 304 52.54 -34.04 38.24
CA LEU A 304 52.99 -32.66 38.41
C LEU A 304 54.45 -32.60 38.01
N THR A 305 54.79 -31.80 36.96
CA THR A 305 56.17 -31.71 36.45
C THR A 305 56.63 -30.27 36.38
N SER A 306 57.82 -29.97 36.90
CA SER A 306 58.50 -28.68 36.72
C SER A 306 59.98 -28.95 36.36
N GLY A 307 60.34 -28.67 35.12
CA GLY A 307 61.65 -28.99 34.56
C GLY A 307 62.05 -30.45 34.76
N LYS A 308 63.07 -30.76 35.60
CA LYS A 308 63.51 -32.13 35.87
C LYS A 308 62.88 -32.75 37.17
N ALA A 309 62.08 -31.97 37.87
CA ALA A 309 61.38 -32.44 39.09
C ALA A 309 59.95 -32.91 38.76
N SER A 310 59.49 -33.98 39.38
CA SER A 310 58.10 -34.47 39.23
C SER A 310 57.59 -35.15 40.53
N ILE A 311 56.27 -35.05 40.68
CA ILE A 311 55.48 -35.87 41.60
C ILE A 311 54.47 -36.65 40.78
N THR A 312 54.48 -37.98 40.89
CA THR A 312 53.55 -38.86 40.17
C THR A 312 52.83 -39.78 41.16
N LEU A 313 51.49 -39.75 41.09
CA LEU A 313 50.63 -40.71 41.79
C LEU A 313 50.09 -41.67 40.77
N LYS A 314 50.22 -42.97 40.99
CA LYS A 314 49.76 -44.01 40.07
C LYS A 314 48.63 -44.84 40.71
N LYS A 315 47.81 -45.47 39.83
CA LYS A 315 46.67 -46.28 40.27
C LYS A 315 47.01 -47.49 41.12
N ASP A 316 48.24 -48.00 41.04
CA ASP A 316 48.74 -49.09 41.91
C ASP A 316 49.14 -48.67 43.29
N GLY A 317 48.90 -47.43 43.68
CA GLY A 317 49.25 -46.82 44.99
C GLY A 317 50.68 -46.30 45.05
N THR A 318 51.45 -46.37 43.96
CA THR A 318 52.81 -45.84 43.99
C THR A 318 52.83 -44.32 43.96
N ILE A 319 53.54 -43.68 44.89
CA ILE A 319 53.87 -42.25 44.92
C ILE A 319 55.36 -42.12 44.58
N GLN A 320 55.67 -41.45 43.45
CA GLN A 320 57.01 -41.23 42.99
C GLN A 320 57.36 -39.75 43.01
N ILE A 321 58.41 -39.39 43.79
CA ILE A 321 58.93 -38.01 43.84
C ILE A 321 60.37 -38.07 43.29
N LYS A 322 60.61 -37.26 42.22
CA LYS A 322 61.94 -37.16 41.60
C LYS A 322 62.36 -35.70 41.57
N GLY A 323 63.60 -35.43 41.88
CA GLY A 323 64.24 -34.13 41.87
C GLY A 323 65.74 -34.25 41.97
N LYS A 324 66.49 -33.19 41.71
CA LYS A 324 67.91 -33.11 41.96
C LYS A 324 68.17 -33.12 43.46
N ASP A 325 67.45 -32.27 44.13
CA ASP A 325 67.50 -32.17 45.61
C ASP A 325 66.02 -32.24 46.11
N ILE A 326 65.80 -33.05 47.10
CA ILE A 326 64.48 -33.20 47.76
C ILE A 326 64.69 -32.81 49.23
N VAL A 327 64.04 -31.72 49.64
CA VAL A 327 64.07 -31.21 51.01
C VAL A 327 62.73 -31.50 51.67
N ILE A 328 62.71 -32.19 52.80
CA ILE A 328 61.52 -32.45 53.60
C ILE A 328 61.75 -31.85 54.97
N GLU A 329 61.03 -30.77 55.26
CA GLU A 329 61.14 -30.07 56.57
C GLU A 329 59.80 -30.04 57.22
N ALA A 330 59.77 -30.24 58.54
CA ALA A 330 58.58 -30.11 59.34
C ALA A 330 58.92 -29.38 60.69
N SER A 331 58.03 -28.50 61.10
CA SER A 331 58.08 -27.85 62.41
C SER A 331 57.71 -28.80 63.59
N GLY A 332 57.13 -29.95 63.26
CA GLY A 332 56.75 -31.00 64.20
C GLY A 332 57.50 -32.30 63.90
N LYS A 333 56.79 -33.42 63.79
CA LYS A 333 57.37 -34.74 63.57
C LYS A 333 57.27 -35.16 62.11
N ILE A 334 58.28 -35.79 61.55
CA ILE A 334 58.23 -36.54 60.28
C ILE A 334 58.17 -38.03 60.68
N ASN A 335 57.10 -38.73 60.47
CA ASN A 335 56.91 -40.14 60.68
C ASN A 335 57.03 -40.92 59.39
N GLY A 336 58.06 -41.69 59.22
CA GLY A 336 58.20 -42.65 58.09
C GLY A 336 57.94 -44.06 58.62
N LYS A 337 56.90 -44.74 58.11
CA LYS A 337 56.57 -46.15 58.45
C LYS A 337 56.32 -46.91 57.20
N ALA A 338 56.93 -48.09 57.07
CA ALA A 338 56.64 -49.05 56.01
C ALA A 338 56.32 -50.40 56.64
N ASP A 339 55.36 -51.13 56.09
CA ASP A 339 55.10 -52.52 56.54
C ASP A 339 56.13 -53.50 55.97
N GLY A 340 56.82 -53.13 54.88
CA GLY A 340 57.95 -53.80 54.32
C GLY A 340 59.27 -53.05 54.56
N ASP A 341 60.24 -53.17 53.71
CA ASP A 341 61.56 -52.55 53.86
C ASP A 341 61.53 -51.02 53.65
N MET A 342 62.21 -50.30 54.53
CA MET A 342 62.54 -48.89 54.33
C MET A 342 64.01 -48.82 53.86
N VAL A 343 64.23 -48.46 52.62
CA VAL A 343 65.59 -48.43 52.06
C VAL A 343 66.04 -46.98 51.87
N LEU A 344 67.03 -46.56 52.63
CA LEU A 344 67.73 -45.29 52.50
C LEU A 344 69.10 -45.52 51.86
N LYS A 345 69.33 -44.96 50.68
CA LYS A 345 70.62 -45.04 49.96
C LYS A 345 71.14 -43.66 49.66
N GLY A 346 72.34 -43.34 50.07
CA GLY A 346 73.02 -42.09 49.81
C GLY A 346 74.56 -42.25 50.03
N ARG A 347 75.34 -41.32 49.51
CA ARG A 347 76.79 -41.29 49.73
C ARG A 347 77.10 -41.06 51.20
N LYS A 348 76.25 -40.30 51.91
CA LYS A 348 76.34 -40.08 53.33
C LYS A 348 74.90 -39.99 53.89
N ILE A 349 74.64 -40.75 54.99
CA ILE A 349 73.41 -40.65 55.74
C ILE A 349 73.84 -40.16 57.13
N THR A 350 73.32 -39.01 57.57
CA THR A 350 73.58 -38.44 58.91
C THR A 350 72.31 -38.50 59.73
N GLN A 351 72.40 -39.03 60.97
CA GLN A 351 71.34 -39.04 61.97
C GLN A 351 71.88 -38.31 63.22
N ASN A 352 71.12 -37.31 63.66
CA ASN A 352 71.46 -36.62 64.93
C ASN A 352 70.80 -37.29 66.09
#